data_fe38cfaa751cabf6eec401c050ee367a
#
_entry.id   fe38cfaa751cabf6eec401c050ee367a
#
_cell.length_a   1.000
_cell.length_b   1.000
_cell.length_c   1.000
_cell.angle_alpha   90.00
_cell.angle_beta   90.00
_cell.angle_gamma   90.00
#
_symmetry.space_group_name_H-M   'P 1'
#
loop_
_entity.id
_entity.type
_entity.pdbx_description
1 polymer ?
#
loop_
_entity_poly.entity_id
_entity_poly.type
_entity_poly.pdbx_seq_one_letter_code
_entity_poly.pdbx_strand_id
1 'polypeptide(L)'
;MTRIACILNPKARDGLSMKQWDLFEPALRTAGFEIDLHQTEYPGHATEIAHNLSSGDYEIVVAVGGDGTVHEVASGLRSSKMTLGILPIGSGNDYARAHGIPIPRGKKFPDMQGAIDILVSGTDRRVGAVRVEGPPAIGHDTIPDPKHHSVDGDPDIDGNMVRWSFLEVDSGVTSAVNRMKNEGKFKWIRGQMKYTFLGIRAILGWKKQLGWIKVDDEPGRIVDFSGL
;
A
#
# COMPACT_ATOMS: atom_id res chain seq x y z
N MET A 1 -21.28 7.58 18.87
CA MET A 1 -19.91 7.79 18.40
C MET A 1 -19.51 6.55 17.60
N THR A 2 -19.02 6.72 16.41
CA THR A 2 -18.54 5.58 15.60
C THR A 2 -17.13 5.20 16.04
N ARG A 3 -16.93 3.95 16.42
CA ARG A 3 -15.63 3.44 16.86
C ARG A 3 -14.81 3.00 15.66
N ILE A 4 -13.61 3.54 15.50
CA ILE A 4 -12.70 3.25 14.39
C ILE A 4 -11.35 2.79 14.92
N ALA A 5 -10.71 1.85 14.21
CA ALA A 5 -9.34 1.47 14.44
C ALA A 5 -8.42 2.20 13.45
N CYS A 6 -7.44 2.95 13.93
CA CYS A 6 -6.47 3.65 13.13
C CYS A 6 -5.13 2.91 13.15
N ILE A 7 -4.66 2.44 11.98
CA ILE A 7 -3.37 1.77 11.84
C ILE A 7 -2.36 2.77 11.28
N LEU A 8 -1.48 3.27 12.14
CA LEU A 8 -0.50 4.31 11.83
C LEU A 8 0.87 3.71 11.56
N ASN A 9 1.46 4.08 10.42
CA ASN A 9 2.86 3.79 10.15
C ASN A 9 3.74 4.98 10.62
N PRO A 10 4.45 4.84 11.77
CA PRO A 10 5.23 5.94 12.33
C PRO A 10 6.44 6.32 11.47
N LYS A 11 6.89 5.43 10.57
CA LYS A 11 8.02 5.66 9.65
C LYS A 11 7.61 6.34 8.34
N ALA A 12 6.32 6.52 8.08
CA ALA A 12 5.87 7.20 6.86
C ALA A 12 6.42 8.64 6.80
N ARG A 13 6.78 9.10 5.59
CA ARG A 13 7.40 10.41 5.33
C ARG A 13 8.61 10.72 6.22
N ASP A 14 9.51 9.76 6.36
CA ASP A 14 10.73 9.91 7.16
C ASP A 14 10.44 10.25 8.66
N GLY A 15 9.35 9.71 9.21
CA GLY A 15 8.95 9.88 10.60
C GLY A 15 8.10 11.12 10.89
N LEU A 16 7.67 11.86 9.87
CA LEU A 16 6.76 13.00 10.05
C LEU A 16 5.32 12.58 10.37
N SER A 17 4.95 11.35 10.10
CA SER A 17 3.60 10.83 10.30
C SER A 17 3.12 10.93 11.73
N MET A 18 3.96 10.67 12.72
CA MET A 18 3.62 10.82 14.13
C MET A 18 3.25 12.27 14.49
N LYS A 19 4.06 13.23 14.04
CA LYS A 19 3.79 14.65 14.28
C LYS A 19 2.52 15.13 13.59
N GLN A 20 2.18 14.51 12.48
CA GLN A 20 0.94 14.82 11.76
C GLN A 20 -0.26 14.17 12.46
N TRP A 21 -0.08 12.99 13.02
CA TRP A 21 -1.12 12.32 13.80
C TRP A 21 -1.61 13.17 14.97
N ASP A 22 -0.71 13.82 15.70
CA ASP A 22 -1.04 14.72 16.81
C ASP A 22 -1.98 15.88 16.39
N LEU A 23 -2.00 16.21 15.09
CA LEU A 23 -2.90 17.21 14.53
C LEU A 23 -4.24 16.62 14.08
N PHE A 24 -4.23 15.36 13.62
CA PHE A 24 -5.40 14.73 13.02
C PHE A 24 -6.29 14.03 14.04
N GLU A 25 -5.73 13.46 15.07
CA GLU A 25 -6.49 12.79 16.12
C GLU A 25 -7.55 13.71 16.77
N PRO A 26 -7.21 14.93 17.18
CA PRO A 26 -8.22 15.84 17.72
C PRO A 26 -9.34 16.18 16.74
N ALA A 27 -9.03 16.32 15.45
CA ALA A 27 -10.01 16.60 14.42
C ALA A 27 -10.97 15.40 14.20
N LEU A 28 -10.44 14.18 14.21
CA LEU A 28 -11.25 12.96 14.13
C LEU A 28 -12.18 12.82 15.34
N ARG A 29 -11.68 13.08 16.54
CA ARG A 29 -12.50 13.07 17.77
C ARG A 29 -13.60 14.14 17.73
N THR A 30 -13.27 15.33 17.24
CA THR A 30 -14.26 16.41 17.04
C THR A 30 -15.31 16.01 16.00
N ALA A 31 -14.94 15.26 14.99
CA ALA A 31 -15.84 14.70 13.98
C ALA A 31 -16.73 13.55 14.50
N GLY A 32 -16.58 13.14 15.77
CA GLY A 32 -17.44 12.16 16.44
C GLY A 32 -16.92 10.73 16.44
N PHE A 33 -15.63 10.53 16.13
CA PHE A 33 -15.02 9.19 16.19
C PHE A 33 -14.43 8.87 17.57
N GLU A 34 -14.65 7.65 18.02
CA GLU A 34 -13.87 7.01 19.07
C GLU A 34 -12.73 6.24 18.43
N ILE A 35 -11.47 6.52 18.83
CA ILE A 35 -10.29 6.08 18.11
C ILE A 35 -9.49 5.10 18.95
N ASP A 36 -9.24 3.91 18.38
CA ASP A 36 -8.23 2.97 18.83
C ASP A 36 -7.01 3.06 17.91
N LEU A 37 -5.88 3.50 18.45
CA LEU A 37 -4.65 3.67 17.68
C LEU A 37 -3.75 2.45 17.78
N HIS A 38 -3.38 1.90 16.63
CA HIS A 38 -2.40 0.83 16.46
C HIS A 38 -1.22 1.35 15.66
N GLN A 39 -0.01 1.21 16.17
CA GLN A 39 1.21 1.62 15.49
C GLN A 39 1.93 0.42 14.90
N THR A 40 2.43 0.55 13.67
CA THR A 40 3.23 -0.50 13.05
C THR A 40 4.70 -0.40 13.49
N GLU A 41 5.34 -1.53 13.68
CA GLU A 41 6.73 -1.63 14.12
C GLU A 41 7.67 -2.05 12.99
N TYR A 42 7.16 -2.86 12.04
CA TYR A 42 7.92 -3.48 10.97
C TYR A 42 7.07 -3.60 9.70
N PRO A 43 7.70 -3.83 8.53
CA PRO A 43 6.97 -4.11 7.29
C PRO A 43 6.07 -5.34 7.43
N GLY A 44 4.83 -5.26 6.93
CA GLY A 44 3.83 -6.31 7.07
C GLY A 44 2.99 -6.25 8.35
N HIS A 45 3.43 -5.50 9.39
CA HIS A 45 2.70 -5.44 10.66
C HIS A 45 1.30 -4.84 10.52
N ALA A 46 1.08 -3.91 9.56
CA ALA A 46 -0.26 -3.38 9.32
C ALA A 46 -1.23 -4.45 8.79
N THR A 47 -0.74 -5.43 8.03
CA THR A 47 -1.55 -6.58 7.58
C THR A 47 -1.95 -7.44 8.76
N GLU A 48 -1.02 -7.76 9.65
CA GLU A 48 -1.30 -8.57 10.85
C GLU A 48 -2.31 -7.88 11.78
N ILE A 49 -2.11 -6.57 12.04
CA ILE A 49 -3.04 -5.78 12.85
C ILE A 49 -4.43 -5.78 12.22
N ALA A 50 -4.53 -5.44 10.92
CA ALA A 50 -5.80 -5.38 10.21
C ALA A 50 -6.53 -6.74 10.21
N HIS A 51 -5.78 -7.82 10.01
CA HIS A 51 -6.35 -9.17 10.10
C HIS A 51 -6.90 -9.48 11.48
N ASN A 52 -6.16 -9.19 12.53
CA ASN A 52 -6.61 -9.42 13.91
C ASN A 52 -7.83 -8.57 14.26
N LEU A 53 -7.94 -7.37 13.72
CA LEU A 53 -9.11 -6.51 13.88
C LEU A 53 -10.32 -6.97 13.06
N SER A 54 -10.12 -7.77 12.02
CA SER A 54 -11.18 -8.18 11.08
C SER A 54 -12.32 -9.00 11.71
N SER A 55 -12.11 -9.55 12.89
CA SER A 55 -13.10 -10.25 13.71
C SER A 55 -13.68 -9.39 14.84
N GLY A 56 -13.28 -8.13 14.95
CA GLY A 56 -13.71 -7.21 16.01
C GLY A 56 -14.95 -6.40 15.66
N ASP A 57 -15.33 -5.51 16.58
CA ASP A 57 -16.56 -4.70 16.49
C ASP A 57 -16.31 -3.33 15.83
N TYR A 58 -15.37 -3.25 14.86
CA TYR A 58 -15.13 -2.03 14.10
C TYR A 58 -15.90 -2.05 12.79
N GLU A 59 -16.50 -0.93 12.44
CA GLU A 59 -17.08 -0.73 11.10
C GLU A 59 -16.01 -0.27 10.10
N ILE A 60 -15.09 0.55 10.56
CA ILE A 60 -14.05 1.18 9.74
C ILE A 60 -12.68 0.93 10.37
N VAL A 61 -11.75 0.44 9.54
CA VAL A 61 -10.31 0.39 9.86
C VAL A 61 -9.60 1.39 8.98
N VAL A 62 -8.92 2.35 9.57
CA VAL A 62 -8.31 3.48 8.87
C VAL A 62 -6.81 3.26 8.69
N ALA A 63 -6.35 3.21 7.45
CA ALA A 63 -4.94 3.23 7.11
C ALA A 63 -4.41 4.67 7.22
N VAL A 64 -3.50 4.91 8.15
CA VAL A 64 -2.87 6.21 8.37
C VAL A 64 -1.43 6.15 7.88
N GLY A 65 -1.22 6.50 6.61
CA GLY A 65 0.08 6.29 5.97
C GLY A 65 0.10 6.60 4.48
N GLY A 66 1.03 5.99 3.76
CA GLY A 66 1.12 6.04 2.30
C GLY A 66 0.59 4.75 1.66
N ASP A 67 0.82 4.61 0.35
CA ASP A 67 0.32 3.50 -0.46
C ASP A 67 0.69 2.11 0.09
N GLY A 68 1.90 1.96 0.64
CA GLY A 68 2.32 0.72 1.29
C GLY A 68 1.48 0.38 2.53
N THR A 69 1.17 1.37 3.38
CA THR A 69 0.30 1.15 4.55
C THR A 69 -1.12 0.81 4.12
N VAL A 70 -1.65 1.52 3.11
CA VAL A 70 -2.97 1.22 2.53
C VAL A 70 -3.01 -0.20 1.99
N HIS A 71 -1.98 -0.60 1.25
CA HIS A 71 -1.86 -1.96 0.71
C HIS A 71 -1.84 -3.03 1.80
N GLU A 72 -1.05 -2.84 2.85
CA GLU A 72 -0.96 -3.79 3.96
C GLU A 72 -2.30 -3.91 4.70
N VAL A 73 -2.96 -2.78 5.02
CA VAL A 73 -4.27 -2.80 5.69
C VAL A 73 -5.33 -3.46 4.81
N ALA A 74 -5.39 -3.09 3.52
CA ALA A 74 -6.31 -3.72 2.57
C ALA A 74 -6.11 -5.24 2.47
N SER A 75 -4.85 -5.70 2.50
CA SER A 75 -4.52 -7.12 2.50
C SER A 75 -5.07 -7.84 3.73
N GLY A 76 -4.93 -7.25 4.91
CA GLY A 76 -5.46 -7.83 6.15
C GLY A 76 -6.98 -7.82 6.24
N LEU A 77 -7.64 -6.83 5.61
CA LEU A 77 -9.10 -6.70 5.61
C LEU A 77 -9.81 -7.44 4.48
N ARG A 78 -9.07 -8.00 3.52
CA ARG A 78 -9.61 -8.53 2.25
C ARG A 78 -10.82 -9.46 2.41
N SER A 79 -10.80 -10.33 3.41
CA SER A 79 -11.87 -11.29 3.68
C SER A 79 -12.87 -10.80 4.73
N SER A 80 -12.77 -9.55 5.16
CA SER A 80 -13.66 -8.97 6.16
C SER A 80 -14.81 -8.19 5.52
N LYS A 81 -15.79 -7.80 6.36
CA LYS A 81 -16.85 -6.87 5.99
C LYS A 81 -16.55 -5.42 6.34
N MET A 82 -15.39 -5.18 6.95
CA MET A 82 -15.00 -3.85 7.41
C MET A 82 -14.66 -2.94 6.25
N THR A 83 -14.96 -1.68 6.42
CA THR A 83 -14.60 -0.64 5.46
C THR A 83 -13.19 -0.16 5.70
N LEU A 84 -12.39 -0.07 4.64
CA LEU A 84 -11.09 0.58 4.67
C LEU A 84 -11.25 2.09 4.55
N GLY A 85 -10.95 2.82 5.62
CA GLY A 85 -10.75 4.26 5.59
C GLY A 85 -9.29 4.61 5.27
N ILE A 86 -9.05 5.82 4.73
CA ILE A 86 -7.69 6.23 4.37
C ILE A 86 -7.44 7.67 4.81
N LEU A 87 -6.38 7.85 5.60
CA LEU A 87 -5.77 9.15 5.88
C LEU A 87 -4.41 9.21 5.18
N PRO A 88 -4.34 9.85 4.00
CA PRO A 88 -3.20 9.76 3.10
C PRO A 88 -2.07 10.69 3.49
N ILE A 89 -1.18 10.25 4.36
CA ILE A 89 -0.02 11.01 4.84
C ILE A 89 1.32 10.52 4.26
N GLY A 90 1.27 9.70 3.21
CA GLY A 90 2.46 9.23 2.49
C GLY A 90 3.04 10.26 1.51
N SER A 91 4.10 9.85 0.82
CA SER A 91 4.76 10.69 -0.21
C SER A 91 4.06 10.62 -1.57
N GLY A 92 3.54 9.45 -1.97
CA GLY A 92 2.81 9.21 -3.22
C GLY A 92 1.32 9.45 -3.04
N ASN A 93 0.67 8.59 -2.28
CA ASN A 93 -0.76 8.53 -2.06
C ASN A 93 -1.56 8.32 -3.36
N ASP A 94 -1.03 7.45 -4.22
CA ASP A 94 -1.59 7.22 -5.55
C ASP A 94 -2.93 6.47 -5.46
N TYR A 95 -3.06 5.57 -4.49
CA TYR A 95 -4.33 4.92 -4.19
C TYR A 95 -5.41 5.95 -3.80
N ALA A 96 -5.09 6.87 -2.90
CA ALA A 96 -6.03 7.90 -2.48
C ALA A 96 -6.46 8.80 -3.66
N ARG A 97 -5.49 9.17 -4.54
CA ARG A 97 -5.79 9.93 -5.77
C ARG A 97 -6.72 9.17 -6.71
N ALA A 98 -6.42 7.90 -6.98
CA ALA A 98 -7.22 7.06 -7.87
C ALA A 98 -8.66 6.93 -7.37
N HIS A 99 -8.87 7.03 -6.07
CA HIS A 99 -10.18 6.92 -5.46
C HIS A 99 -10.84 8.26 -5.10
N GLY A 100 -10.24 9.40 -5.48
CA GLY A 100 -10.81 10.72 -5.23
C GLY A 100 -10.75 11.16 -3.77
N ILE A 101 -9.92 10.52 -2.94
CA ILE A 101 -9.72 10.92 -1.55
C ILE A 101 -8.79 12.13 -1.52
N PRO A 102 -9.21 13.26 -0.91
CA PRO A 102 -8.41 14.47 -0.83
C PRO A 102 -7.07 14.22 -0.15
N ILE A 103 -6.00 14.70 -0.80
CA ILE A 103 -4.65 14.58 -0.25
C ILE A 103 -4.33 15.87 0.49
N PRO A 104 -3.87 15.77 1.74
CA PRO A 104 -3.54 16.93 2.53
C PRO A 104 -2.52 17.83 1.86
N ARG A 105 -2.79 19.12 1.80
CA ARG A 105 -1.88 20.12 1.26
C ARG A 105 -1.08 20.73 2.41
N GLY A 106 0.16 21.05 2.13
CA GLY A 106 1.07 21.63 3.13
C GLY A 106 2.06 20.63 3.70
N LYS A 107 3.28 21.11 3.91
CA LYS A 107 4.37 20.25 4.42
C LYS A 107 4.36 20.15 5.94
N LYS A 108 4.01 21.24 6.61
CA LYS A 108 4.17 21.39 8.05
C LYS A 108 2.85 21.21 8.81
N PHE A 109 1.76 21.68 8.21
CA PHE A 109 0.40 21.54 8.74
C PHE A 109 -0.53 21.14 7.60
N PRO A 110 -0.57 19.85 7.24
CA PRO A 110 -1.43 19.39 6.17
C PRO A 110 -2.90 19.50 6.59
N ASP A 111 -3.71 20.05 5.70
CA ASP A 111 -5.15 20.05 5.87
C ASP A 111 -5.73 18.67 5.58
N MET A 112 -6.22 18.01 6.60
CA MET A 112 -6.84 16.69 6.52
C MET A 112 -8.36 16.72 6.46
N GLN A 113 -8.97 17.92 6.54
CA GLN A 113 -10.42 18.03 6.68
C GLN A 113 -11.16 17.27 5.57
N GLY A 114 -10.72 17.41 4.32
CA GLY A 114 -11.36 16.72 3.22
C GLY A 114 -11.33 15.18 3.32
N ALA A 115 -10.26 14.58 3.85
CA ALA A 115 -10.21 13.16 4.08
C ALA A 115 -11.07 12.73 5.27
N ILE A 116 -11.12 13.55 6.31
CA ILE A 116 -11.99 13.34 7.48
C ILE A 116 -13.46 13.45 7.08
N ASP A 117 -13.83 14.42 6.25
CA ASP A 117 -15.20 14.56 5.74
C ASP A 117 -15.68 13.34 4.99
N ILE A 118 -14.79 12.68 4.23
CA ILE A 118 -15.11 11.42 3.57
C ILE A 118 -15.33 10.29 4.57
N LEU A 119 -14.55 10.21 5.63
CA LEU A 119 -14.77 9.21 6.68
C LEU A 119 -16.09 9.42 7.41
N VAL A 120 -16.54 10.66 7.55
CA VAL A 120 -17.80 11.02 8.25
C VAL A 120 -19.03 10.77 7.36
N SER A 121 -18.96 11.23 6.11
CA SER A 121 -20.14 11.34 5.23
C SER A 121 -20.02 10.54 3.93
N GLY A 122 -18.91 9.86 3.74
CA GLY A 122 -18.66 9.05 2.56
C GLY A 122 -19.59 7.85 2.46
N THR A 123 -19.73 7.31 1.26
CA THR A 123 -20.42 6.06 1.01
C THR A 123 -19.40 4.98 0.69
N ASP A 124 -19.60 3.82 1.26
CA ASP A 124 -18.78 2.66 0.99
C ASP A 124 -18.93 2.21 -0.46
N ARG A 125 -17.82 1.83 -1.06
CA ARG A 125 -17.84 1.18 -2.37
C ARG A 125 -16.92 -0.03 -2.37
N ARG A 126 -17.33 -1.05 -3.09
CA ARG A 126 -16.47 -2.20 -3.36
C ARG A 126 -15.47 -1.83 -4.44
N VAL A 127 -14.21 -2.21 -4.21
CA VAL A 127 -13.12 -2.05 -5.17
C VAL A 127 -12.60 -3.41 -5.57
N GLY A 128 -12.11 -3.53 -6.81
CA GLY A 128 -11.47 -4.74 -7.29
C GLY A 128 -10.08 -4.91 -6.69
N ALA A 129 -9.64 -6.15 -6.61
CA ALA A 129 -8.27 -6.51 -6.29
C ALA A 129 -7.73 -7.48 -7.33
N VAL A 130 -6.45 -7.39 -7.65
CA VAL A 130 -5.78 -8.29 -8.58
C VAL A 130 -5.07 -9.38 -7.78
N ARG A 131 -5.44 -10.64 -8.01
CA ARG A 131 -4.74 -11.79 -7.46
C ARG A 131 -3.59 -12.14 -8.40
N VAL A 132 -2.39 -12.12 -7.88
CA VAL A 132 -1.17 -12.50 -8.60
C VAL A 132 -0.65 -13.80 -8.01
N GLU A 133 -0.47 -14.79 -8.87
CA GLU A 133 0.06 -16.09 -8.49
C GLU A 133 1.24 -16.45 -9.41
N GLY A 134 2.27 -17.01 -8.83
CA GLY A 134 3.45 -17.44 -9.58
C GLY A 134 4.47 -18.11 -8.70
N PRO A 135 5.47 -18.75 -9.30
CA PRO A 135 6.56 -19.33 -8.55
C PRO A 135 7.27 -18.25 -7.73
N PRO A 136 7.85 -18.60 -6.59
CA PRO A 136 8.67 -17.66 -5.83
C PRO A 136 9.78 -17.11 -6.74
N ALA A 137 10.00 -15.80 -6.69
CA ALA A 137 11.05 -15.18 -7.48
C ALA A 137 12.40 -15.85 -7.18
N ILE A 138 13.16 -16.20 -8.21
CA ILE A 138 14.49 -16.80 -8.06
C ILE A 138 15.50 -15.66 -7.99
N GLY A 139 16.26 -15.56 -6.90
CA GLY A 139 17.33 -14.58 -6.75
C GLY A 139 17.35 -13.90 -5.39
N HIS A 140 18.12 -12.83 -5.28
CA HIS A 140 18.32 -12.08 -4.03
C HIS A 140 17.03 -11.40 -3.51
N ASP A 141 15.98 -11.40 -4.28
CA ASP A 141 14.70 -10.78 -3.95
C ASP A 141 13.74 -11.76 -3.29
N THR A 142 14.15 -13.00 -3.20
CA THR A 142 13.48 -14.03 -2.41
C THR A 142 13.93 -13.99 -0.96
N ILE A 143 13.93 -12.85 -0.35
CA ILE A 143 13.68 -12.89 1.07
C ILE A 143 12.17 -13.12 1.12
N PRO A 144 11.71 -14.34 1.43
CA PRO A 144 10.36 -14.49 1.87
C PRO A 144 10.32 -13.53 3.05
N ASP A 145 9.61 -12.42 2.92
CA ASP A 145 9.22 -11.74 4.12
C ASP A 145 8.37 -12.77 4.84
N PRO A 146 8.88 -13.43 5.90
CA PRO A 146 8.13 -14.47 6.59
C PRO A 146 6.84 -13.93 7.18
N LYS A 147 6.62 -12.61 7.08
CA LYS A 147 5.48 -11.86 7.56
C LYS A 147 4.46 -11.56 6.47
N HIS A 148 4.79 -11.77 5.21
CA HIS A 148 3.84 -11.80 4.10
C HIS A 148 3.27 -13.20 3.87
N HIS A 149 3.09 -13.96 4.93
CA HIS A 149 2.24 -15.12 4.82
C HIS A 149 0.85 -14.67 4.35
N SER A 150 0.26 -15.44 3.48
CA SER A 150 -1.15 -15.31 3.13
C SER A 150 -1.96 -15.36 4.42
N VAL A 151 -2.28 -14.21 4.95
CA VAL A 151 -3.04 -14.06 6.20
C VAL A 151 -4.39 -14.74 6.10
N ASP A 152 -4.80 -15.11 4.90
CA ASP A 152 -6.12 -15.60 4.57
C ASP A 152 -6.21 -17.08 4.20
N GLY A 153 -5.16 -17.85 4.44
CA GLY A 153 -5.20 -19.27 4.11
C GLY A 153 -5.49 -19.55 2.62
N ASP A 154 -5.18 -18.60 1.72
CA ASP A 154 -5.12 -18.89 0.31
C ASP A 154 -4.09 -20.00 0.14
N PRO A 155 -4.49 -21.20 -0.26
CA PRO A 155 -3.56 -22.31 -0.34
C PRO A 155 -2.43 -21.91 -1.28
N ASP A 156 -1.21 -22.10 -0.79
CA ASP A 156 -0.05 -22.20 -1.65
C ASP A 156 -0.27 -23.44 -2.52
N ILE A 157 -0.91 -23.23 -3.66
CA ILE A 157 -1.22 -24.31 -4.59
C ILE A 157 0.07 -24.57 -5.37
N ASP A 158 0.66 -25.71 -5.16
CA ASP A 158 1.84 -26.21 -5.89
C ASP A 158 3.15 -25.41 -5.69
N GLY A 159 3.40 -24.85 -4.51
CA GLY A 159 4.62 -24.10 -4.22
C GLY A 159 4.67 -22.70 -4.84
N ASN A 160 3.55 -22.21 -5.37
CA ASN A 160 3.41 -20.83 -5.85
C ASN A 160 3.16 -19.86 -4.71
N MET A 161 3.63 -18.65 -4.89
CA MET A 161 3.30 -17.52 -4.01
C MET A 161 2.08 -16.79 -4.53
N VAL A 162 1.14 -16.52 -3.65
CA VAL A 162 -0.03 -15.68 -3.94
C VAL A 162 0.19 -14.29 -3.33
N ARG A 163 -0.09 -13.26 -4.12
CA ARG A 163 -0.07 -11.86 -3.69
C ARG A 163 -1.31 -11.15 -4.21
N TRP A 164 -1.74 -10.14 -3.48
CA TRP A 164 -2.85 -9.30 -3.90
C TRP A 164 -2.36 -7.88 -4.15
N SER A 165 -2.89 -7.25 -5.19
CA SER A 165 -2.68 -5.85 -5.46
C SER A 165 -4.01 -5.12 -5.52
N PHE A 166 -4.05 -3.93 -4.92
CA PHE A 166 -5.24 -3.09 -4.83
C PHE A 166 -5.13 -1.83 -5.69
N LEU A 167 -3.97 -1.55 -6.25
CA LEU A 167 -3.73 -0.41 -7.12
C LEU A 167 -3.22 -0.85 -8.49
N GLU A 168 -2.00 -1.37 -8.54
CA GLU A 168 -1.34 -1.75 -9.79
C GLU A 168 -0.42 -2.97 -9.59
N VAL A 169 -0.19 -3.67 -10.69
CA VAL A 169 0.86 -4.70 -10.79
C VAL A 169 1.76 -4.28 -11.93
N ASP A 170 3.00 -4.00 -11.63
CA ASP A 170 3.99 -3.61 -12.62
C ASP A 170 5.09 -4.64 -12.81
N SER A 171 5.71 -4.61 -13.98
CA SER A 171 6.91 -5.38 -14.28
C SER A 171 7.85 -4.53 -15.14
N GLY A 172 9.06 -5.04 -15.39
CA GLY A 172 9.98 -4.34 -16.27
C GLY A 172 10.80 -3.27 -15.56
N VAL A 173 11.02 -2.14 -16.22
CA VAL A 173 11.89 -1.05 -15.72
C VAL A 173 11.38 -0.50 -14.39
N THR A 174 10.08 -0.35 -14.22
CA THR A 174 9.48 0.19 -12.99
C THR A 174 9.77 -0.71 -11.79
N SER A 175 9.61 -2.01 -11.94
CA SER A 175 9.94 -2.97 -10.88
C SER A 175 11.45 -2.97 -10.56
N ALA A 176 12.32 -2.77 -11.57
CA ALA A 176 13.76 -2.62 -11.36
C ALA A 176 14.10 -1.34 -10.55
N VAL A 177 13.40 -0.23 -10.80
CA VAL A 177 13.54 1.01 -10.00
C VAL A 177 13.13 0.77 -8.55
N ASN A 178 11.98 0.13 -8.33
CA ASN A 178 11.47 -0.18 -7.00
C ASN A 178 12.44 -1.10 -6.24
N ARG A 179 12.97 -2.12 -6.89
CA ARG A 179 13.99 -2.99 -6.32
C ARG A 179 15.23 -2.22 -5.88
N MET A 180 15.84 -1.42 -6.78
CA MET A 180 17.02 -0.62 -6.45
C MET A 180 16.77 0.36 -5.30
N LYS A 181 15.55 0.90 -5.19
CA LYS A 181 15.13 1.74 -4.06
C LYS A 181 15.14 0.94 -2.76
N ASN A 182 14.56 -0.26 -2.77
CA ASN A 182 14.47 -1.12 -1.58
C ASN A 182 15.84 -1.66 -1.14
N GLU A 183 16.74 -1.95 -2.08
CA GLU A 183 18.15 -2.27 -1.81
C GLU A 183 18.92 -1.07 -1.24
N GLY A 184 18.31 0.08 -1.15
CA GLY A 184 18.92 1.29 -0.60
C GLY A 184 19.99 1.91 -1.48
N LYS A 185 19.94 1.68 -2.81
CA LYS A 185 20.86 2.37 -3.74
C LYS A 185 20.59 3.87 -3.73
N PHE A 186 21.68 4.65 -3.84
CA PHE A 186 21.63 6.12 -3.82
C PHE A 186 20.97 6.72 -2.55
N LYS A 187 21.24 6.14 -1.37
CA LYS A 187 20.73 6.66 -0.08
C LYS A 187 21.11 8.12 0.20
N TRP A 188 22.21 8.60 -0.40
CA TRP A 188 22.70 9.97 -0.27
C TRP A 188 21.88 10.99 -1.10
N ILE A 189 21.09 10.54 -2.09
CA ILE A 189 20.19 11.40 -2.85
C ILE A 189 18.82 11.39 -2.20
N ARG A 190 18.26 12.57 -1.94
CA ARG A 190 16.94 12.73 -1.33
C ARG A 190 15.90 13.27 -2.32
N GLY A 191 14.64 13.03 -2.01
CA GLY A 191 13.51 13.58 -2.78
C GLY A 191 13.38 13.02 -4.19
N GLN A 192 12.79 13.80 -5.07
CA GLN A 192 12.42 13.40 -6.43
C GLN A 192 13.62 13.06 -7.30
N MET A 193 14.77 13.71 -7.09
CA MET A 193 16.01 13.42 -7.82
C MET A 193 16.47 11.97 -7.66
N LYS A 194 16.23 11.34 -6.52
CA LYS A 194 16.57 9.93 -6.32
C LYS A 194 15.88 9.03 -7.34
N TYR A 195 14.60 9.26 -7.58
CA TYR A 195 13.83 8.46 -8.55
C TYR A 195 14.31 8.70 -9.99
N THR A 196 14.69 9.92 -10.34
CA THR A 196 15.28 10.23 -11.64
C THR A 196 16.58 9.46 -11.86
N PHE A 197 17.48 9.44 -10.87
CA PHE A 197 18.74 8.68 -10.97
C PHE A 197 18.51 7.17 -11.03
N LEU A 198 17.58 6.65 -10.21
CA LEU A 198 17.19 5.24 -10.25
C LEU A 198 16.60 4.86 -11.61
N GLY A 199 15.74 5.73 -12.17
CA GLY A 199 15.12 5.52 -13.49
C GLY A 199 16.17 5.48 -14.60
N ILE A 200 17.06 6.47 -14.66
CA ILE A 200 18.16 6.48 -15.64
C ILE A 200 19.02 5.21 -15.51
N ARG A 201 19.39 4.84 -14.29
CA ARG A 201 20.19 3.64 -14.04
C ARG A 201 19.47 2.36 -14.44
N ALA A 202 18.16 2.29 -14.21
CA ALA A 202 17.33 1.17 -14.62
C ALA A 202 17.28 1.05 -16.14
N ILE A 203 17.00 2.15 -16.83
CA ILE A 203 16.91 2.19 -18.31
C ILE A 203 18.25 1.80 -18.95
N LEU A 204 19.35 2.36 -18.49
CA LEU A 204 20.69 2.07 -19.04
C LEU A 204 21.14 0.61 -18.78
N GLY A 205 20.66 0.00 -17.72
CA GLY A 205 20.97 -1.40 -17.38
C GLY A 205 19.93 -2.40 -17.83
N TRP A 206 18.85 -1.95 -18.47
CA TRP A 206 17.73 -2.81 -18.83
C TRP A 206 18.10 -3.75 -19.98
N LYS A 207 17.78 -5.01 -19.79
CA LYS A 207 17.86 -6.02 -20.84
C LYS A 207 16.44 -6.40 -21.22
N LYS A 208 16.20 -6.45 -22.53
CA LYS A 208 14.93 -6.89 -23.08
C LYS A 208 14.50 -8.23 -22.46
N GLN A 209 13.28 -8.26 -21.93
CA GLN A 209 12.68 -9.47 -21.38
C GLN A 209 11.41 -9.77 -22.16
N LEU A 210 11.34 -10.98 -22.67
CA LEU A 210 10.15 -11.48 -23.34
C LEU A 210 9.33 -12.27 -22.34
N GLY A 211 8.05 -12.01 -22.31
CA GLY A 211 7.09 -12.77 -21.52
C GLY A 211 5.87 -13.12 -22.34
N TRP A 212 5.12 -14.05 -21.86
CA TRP A 212 3.89 -14.47 -22.47
C TRP A 212 2.72 -13.92 -21.66
N ILE A 213 1.73 -13.35 -22.35
CA ILE A 213 0.52 -12.83 -21.71
C ILE A 213 -0.71 -13.44 -22.37
N LYS A 214 -1.68 -13.81 -21.54
CA LYS A 214 -3.01 -14.19 -21.96
C LYS A 214 -4.01 -13.37 -21.16
N VAL A 215 -4.99 -12.81 -21.83
CA VAL A 215 -6.07 -12.04 -21.20
C VAL A 215 -7.37 -12.77 -21.50
N ASP A 216 -8.07 -13.18 -20.48
CA ASP A 216 -9.31 -13.96 -20.55
C ASP A 216 -9.19 -15.15 -21.51
N ASP A 217 -10.10 -15.26 -22.48
CA ASP A 217 -10.12 -16.35 -23.48
C ASP A 217 -9.38 -16.00 -24.76
N GLU A 218 -8.71 -14.83 -24.82
CA GLU A 218 -7.91 -14.48 -26.00
C GLU A 218 -6.69 -15.41 -26.16
N PRO A 219 -6.24 -15.65 -27.41
CA PRO A 219 -4.99 -16.38 -27.61
C PRO A 219 -3.82 -15.65 -26.98
N GLY A 220 -3.03 -16.38 -26.20
CA GLY A 220 -1.85 -15.79 -25.57
C GLY A 220 -0.84 -15.28 -26.60
N ARG A 221 -0.12 -14.22 -26.26
CA ARG A 221 0.90 -13.59 -27.11
C ARG A 221 2.18 -13.31 -26.36
N ILE A 222 3.28 -13.32 -27.10
CA ILE A 222 4.57 -12.89 -26.57
C ILE A 222 4.60 -11.36 -26.56
N VAL A 223 4.96 -10.79 -25.42
CA VAL A 223 5.12 -9.36 -25.25
C VAL A 223 6.52 -9.04 -24.77
N ASP A 224 6.99 -7.86 -25.11
CA ASP A 224 8.25 -7.31 -24.63
C ASP A 224 7.98 -6.48 -23.37
N PHE A 225 8.47 -6.96 -22.23
CA PHE A 225 8.40 -6.26 -20.96
C PHE A 225 9.55 -5.23 -20.84
N SER A 226 9.64 -4.31 -21.78
CA SER A 226 10.59 -3.21 -21.69
C SER A 226 10.19 -2.15 -20.65
N GLY A 227 9.03 -2.33 -20.08
CA GLY A 227 8.47 -1.47 -19.05
C GLY A 227 7.70 -0.30 -19.66
N LEU A 228 6.43 -0.45 -19.73
CA LEU A 228 5.48 0.66 -19.82
C LEU A 228 4.85 0.85 -18.46
#